data_79be7d79bc7c9a42fa26e6fa3d6e617d
#
_entry.id   79be7d79bc7c9a42fa26e6fa3d6e617d
#
_cell.length_a   1.000
_cell.length_b   1.000
_cell.length_c   1.000
_cell.angle_alpha   90.00
_cell.angle_beta   90.00
_cell.angle_gamma   90.00
#
_symmetry.space_group_name_H-M   'P 1'
#
loop_
_entity.id
_entity.type
_entity.pdbx_description
1 polymer ?
#
loop_
_entity_poly.entity_id
_entity_poly.type
_entity_poly.pdbx_seq_one_letter_code
_entity_poly.pdbx_strand_id
1 'polypeptide(L)'
;MSAITHHFLAAAIVIAVLACNRTDAPMPGTAPGNHPAPGSTVDSILPIEESLRRFREGLAVVTELGTAAPSRDSLVNLVIGLLERNDSSGLAATLITRAEYAYLYYPTSVYATKPYELAPDIAWLLSVENSRKGSVRLIQRLGGRSLEVTGYRCGDALTEGVNRIWRECAVSFTDPGSSTAVTRKLFGAIIERNGRFKILSFANDF
;
A
#
# COMPACT_ATOMS: atom_id res chain seq x y z
N MET A 1 29.12 -56.90 11.44
CA MET A 1 29.22 -57.46 10.07
C MET A 1 27.82 -57.65 9.56
N SER A 2 27.32 -56.78 8.68
CA SER A 2 26.18 -57.00 7.81
C SER A 2 26.20 -55.94 6.73
N ALA A 3 26.41 -56.39 5.52
CA ALA A 3 26.50 -55.61 4.30
C ALA A 3 25.06 -55.32 3.82
N ILE A 4 24.75 -54.07 3.50
CA ILE A 4 23.53 -53.66 2.83
C ILE A 4 23.85 -53.33 1.38
N THR A 5 23.31 -54.12 0.49
CA THR A 5 23.47 -54.11 -0.96
C THR A 5 22.59 -52.98 -1.57
N HIS A 6 23.18 -52.05 -2.29
CA HIS A 6 22.46 -51.04 -3.06
C HIS A 6 22.05 -51.60 -4.43
N HIS A 7 20.72 -51.60 -4.68
CA HIS A 7 20.14 -51.87 -6.00
C HIS A 7 19.93 -50.55 -6.74
N PHE A 8 20.69 -50.32 -7.78
CA PHE A 8 20.44 -49.26 -8.75
C PHE A 8 19.38 -49.71 -9.74
N LEU A 9 18.23 -49.03 -9.76
CA LEU A 9 17.20 -49.16 -10.81
C LEU A 9 17.49 -48.12 -11.88
N ALA A 10 17.96 -48.56 -13.05
CA ALA A 10 18.11 -47.75 -14.24
C ALA A 10 16.75 -47.62 -14.96
N ALA A 11 16.16 -46.42 -14.98
CA ALA A 11 14.98 -46.11 -15.77
C ALA A 11 15.41 -45.61 -17.16
N ALA A 12 15.10 -46.40 -18.17
CA ALA A 12 15.28 -46.03 -19.59
C ALA A 12 14.16 -45.07 -20.03
N ILE A 13 14.52 -43.85 -20.44
CA ILE A 13 13.62 -42.87 -21.02
C ILE A 13 13.62 -43.12 -22.54
N VAL A 14 12.50 -43.56 -23.07
CA VAL A 14 12.24 -43.68 -24.52
C VAL A 14 11.74 -42.33 -25.01
N ILE A 15 12.56 -41.63 -25.81
CA ILE A 15 12.17 -40.39 -26.51
C ILE A 15 11.51 -40.77 -27.83
N ALA A 16 10.18 -40.60 -27.92
CA ALA A 16 9.44 -40.70 -29.17
C ALA A 16 9.56 -39.39 -29.95
N VAL A 17 10.29 -39.41 -31.05
CA VAL A 17 10.37 -38.30 -32.00
C VAL A 17 9.16 -38.37 -32.93
N LEU A 18 8.15 -37.50 -32.76
CA LEU A 18 7.09 -37.30 -33.72
C LEU A 18 7.58 -36.35 -34.84
N ALA A 19 7.77 -36.88 -36.00
CA ALA A 19 8.02 -36.10 -37.21
C ALA A 19 6.68 -35.45 -37.65
N CYS A 20 6.58 -34.13 -37.53
CA CYS A 20 5.48 -33.37 -38.13
C CYS A 20 5.76 -33.15 -39.62
N ASN A 21 5.01 -33.82 -40.47
CA ASN A 21 4.92 -33.52 -41.91
C ASN A 21 4.29 -32.12 -42.07
N ARG A 22 5.06 -31.18 -42.59
CA ARG A 22 4.52 -29.89 -43.06
C ARG A 22 3.91 -30.12 -44.44
N THR A 23 2.60 -30.09 -44.53
CA THR A 23 1.85 -29.86 -45.76
C THR A 23 1.77 -28.35 -45.96
N ASP A 24 2.37 -27.84 -47.02
CA ASP A 24 2.25 -26.44 -47.45
C ASP A 24 0.79 -26.16 -47.84
N ALA A 25 0.06 -25.46 -47.01
CA ALA A 25 -1.22 -24.87 -47.33
C ALA A 25 -1.01 -23.45 -47.90
N PRO A 26 -1.74 -23.05 -48.96
CA PRO A 26 -1.58 -21.72 -49.54
C PRO A 26 -2.00 -20.64 -48.55
N MET A 27 -1.19 -19.57 -48.46
CA MET A 27 -1.45 -18.39 -47.63
C MET A 27 -2.82 -17.77 -48.00
N PRO A 28 -3.75 -17.62 -47.04
CA PRO A 28 -4.89 -16.73 -47.25
C PRO A 28 -4.40 -15.29 -47.16
N GLY A 29 -4.94 -14.48 -48.04
CA GLY A 29 -4.56 -13.08 -48.20
C GLY A 29 -4.58 -12.23 -46.93
N THR A 30 -3.84 -11.17 -47.02
CA THR A 30 -3.68 -10.03 -46.14
C THR A 30 -4.86 -9.85 -45.17
N ALA A 31 -4.65 -10.08 -43.89
CA ALA A 31 -5.61 -9.73 -42.85
C ALA A 31 -5.92 -8.22 -42.93
N PRO A 32 -7.21 -7.82 -42.98
CA PRO A 32 -7.51 -6.40 -42.88
C PRO A 32 -6.93 -5.86 -41.57
N GLY A 33 -6.22 -4.73 -41.67
CA GLY A 33 -5.63 -4.06 -40.51
C GLY A 33 -6.69 -3.91 -39.44
N ASN A 34 -6.26 -4.10 -38.20
CA ASN A 34 -7.05 -3.84 -36.99
C ASN A 34 -7.39 -2.34 -36.94
N HIS A 35 -8.31 -1.88 -37.79
CA HIS A 35 -8.96 -0.60 -37.58
C HIS A 35 -9.97 -0.79 -36.47
N PRO A 36 -9.92 0.01 -35.38
CA PRO A 36 -10.96 0.01 -34.36
C PRO A 36 -12.30 0.20 -35.05
N ALA A 37 -13.30 -0.61 -34.74
CA ALA A 37 -14.64 -0.45 -35.24
C ALA A 37 -15.12 0.99 -35.01
N PRO A 38 -15.84 1.63 -35.97
CA PRO A 38 -16.46 2.93 -35.74
C PRO A 38 -17.41 2.81 -34.54
N GLY A 39 -17.09 3.46 -33.40
CA GLY A 39 -17.85 3.38 -32.15
C GLY A 39 -17.11 2.76 -30.97
N SER A 40 -15.87 2.27 -31.12
CA SER A 40 -15.03 1.98 -29.96
C SER A 40 -14.68 3.31 -29.31
N THR A 41 -15.35 3.61 -28.20
CA THR A 41 -14.96 4.71 -27.30
C THR A 41 -13.54 4.36 -26.83
N VAL A 42 -12.55 5.08 -27.36
CA VAL A 42 -11.25 5.14 -26.71
C VAL A 42 -11.55 5.69 -25.32
N ASP A 43 -11.27 4.90 -24.28
CA ASP A 43 -11.40 5.38 -22.89
C ASP A 43 -10.47 6.59 -22.75
N SER A 44 -11.03 7.77 -22.93
CA SER A 44 -10.31 9.03 -22.77
C SER A 44 -9.98 9.15 -21.31
N ILE A 45 -8.70 9.39 -21.00
CA ILE A 45 -8.27 9.70 -19.64
C ILE A 45 -9.09 10.91 -19.18
N LEU A 46 -9.89 10.72 -18.15
CA LEU A 46 -10.72 11.80 -17.61
C LEU A 46 -9.83 12.88 -17.00
N PRO A 47 -10.19 14.16 -17.16
CA PRO A 47 -9.56 15.22 -16.39
C PRO A 47 -9.60 14.91 -14.89
N ILE A 48 -8.55 15.32 -14.17
CA ILE A 48 -8.40 15.02 -12.72
C ILE A 48 -9.59 15.56 -11.91
N GLU A 49 -10.10 16.73 -12.26
CA GLU A 49 -11.26 17.34 -11.61
C GLU A 49 -12.53 16.47 -11.74
N GLU A 50 -12.78 15.95 -12.93
CA GLU A 50 -13.92 15.07 -13.17
C GLU A 50 -13.73 13.71 -12.49
N SER A 51 -12.52 13.15 -12.52
CA SER A 51 -12.17 11.93 -11.78
C SER A 51 -12.39 12.13 -10.28
N LEU A 52 -11.98 13.28 -9.72
CA LEU A 52 -12.19 13.60 -8.32
C LEU A 52 -13.68 13.81 -7.98
N ARG A 53 -14.44 14.46 -8.85
CA ARG A 53 -15.88 14.61 -8.67
C ARG A 53 -16.55 13.23 -8.55
N ARG A 54 -16.25 12.30 -9.47
CA ARG A 54 -16.77 10.93 -9.44
C ARG A 54 -16.30 10.15 -8.19
N PHE A 55 -15.03 10.30 -7.81
CA PHE A 55 -14.48 9.65 -6.62
C PHE A 55 -15.20 10.07 -5.33
N ARG A 56 -15.75 11.31 -5.29
CA ARG A 56 -16.52 11.87 -4.17
C ARG A 56 -17.97 11.44 -4.15
N GLU A 57 -18.50 10.86 -5.21
CA GLU A 57 -19.91 10.44 -5.27
C GLU A 57 -20.23 9.46 -4.14
N GLY A 58 -21.31 9.75 -3.41
CA GLY A 58 -21.74 8.96 -2.26
C GLY A 58 -20.92 9.14 -0.98
N LEU A 59 -19.86 9.96 -0.98
CA LEU A 59 -19.10 10.27 0.24
C LEU A 59 -19.70 11.49 0.95
N ALA A 60 -19.75 11.43 2.28
CA ALA A 60 -20.05 12.60 3.08
C ALA A 60 -18.97 13.66 2.92
N VAL A 61 -19.38 14.92 2.75
CA VAL A 61 -18.45 16.06 2.72
C VAL A 61 -17.85 16.23 4.12
N VAL A 62 -16.53 16.30 4.19
CA VAL A 62 -15.79 16.52 5.43
C VAL A 62 -14.86 17.72 5.28
N THR A 63 -14.71 18.50 6.35
CA THR A 63 -13.89 19.71 6.41
C THR A 63 -12.70 19.55 7.37
N GLU A 64 -12.76 18.55 8.26
CA GLU A 64 -11.76 18.28 9.28
C GLU A 64 -11.45 16.79 9.39
N LEU A 65 -10.29 16.45 9.98
CA LEU A 65 -9.94 15.08 10.31
C LEU A 65 -10.77 14.61 11.49
N GLY A 66 -11.66 13.62 11.27
CA GLY A 66 -12.48 13.01 12.32
C GLY A 66 -11.68 12.05 13.19
N THR A 67 -12.04 11.94 14.47
CA THR A 67 -11.40 11.01 15.44
C THR A 67 -9.85 11.08 15.38
N ALA A 68 -9.31 12.28 15.21
CA ALA A 68 -7.89 12.52 15.07
C ALA A 68 -7.23 12.85 16.42
N ALA A 69 -5.96 12.46 16.58
CA ALA A 69 -5.18 12.76 17.76
C ALA A 69 -4.87 14.28 17.87
N PRO A 70 -4.75 14.84 19.11
CA PRO A 70 -4.48 16.27 19.30
C PRO A 70 -3.00 16.63 19.10
N SER A 71 -2.12 15.65 19.02
CA SER A 71 -0.70 15.85 18.74
C SER A 71 -0.11 14.63 18.04
N ARG A 72 1.05 14.82 17.44
CA ARG A 72 1.81 13.72 16.82
C ARG A 72 2.24 12.69 17.87
N ASP A 73 2.69 13.14 19.06
CA ASP A 73 3.07 12.25 20.16
C ASP A 73 1.88 11.41 20.63
N SER A 74 0.70 12.01 20.77
CA SER A 74 -0.51 11.28 21.14
C SER A 74 -0.88 10.22 20.08
N LEU A 75 -0.71 10.54 18.79
CA LEU A 75 -0.96 9.59 17.72
C LEU A 75 0.03 8.41 17.76
N VAL A 76 1.31 8.69 17.90
CA VAL A 76 2.35 7.65 17.96
C VAL A 76 2.13 6.74 19.18
N ASN A 77 1.88 7.32 20.35
CA ASN A 77 1.59 6.54 21.57
C ASN A 77 0.31 5.71 21.41
N LEU A 78 -0.71 6.23 20.76
CA LEU A 78 -1.92 5.49 20.45
C LEU A 78 -1.62 4.27 19.57
N VAL A 79 -0.86 4.45 18.48
CA VAL A 79 -0.47 3.35 17.57
C VAL A 79 0.31 2.28 18.31
N ILE A 80 1.26 2.66 19.17
CA ILE A 80 2.05 1.73 19.97
C ILE A 80 1.14 0.93 20.92
N GLY A 81 0.30 1.60 21.68
CA GLY A 81 -0.64 0.92 22.59
C GLY A 81 -1.62 0.00 21.87
N LEU A 82 -2.04 0.32 20.64
CA LEU A 82 -2.86 -0.55 19.82
C LEU A 82 -2.10 -1.81 19.36
N LEU A 83 -0.82 -1.67 18.99
CA LEU A 83 0.05 -2.82 18.69
C LEU A 83 0.23 -3.72 19.90
N GLU A 84 0.56 -3.15 21.05
CA GLU A 84 0.75 -3.91 22.30
C GLU A 84 -0.51 -4.68 22.73
N ARG A 85 -1.70 -4.15 22.42
CA ARG A 85 -2.99 -4.84 22.64
C ARG A 85 -3.41 -5.77 21.50
N ASN A 86 -2.59 -5.88 20.45
CA ASN A 86 -2.94 -6.63 19.23
C ASN A 86 -4.26 -6.18 18.57
N ASP A 87 -4.54 -4.88 18.63
CA ASP A 87 -5.80 -4.28 18.16
C ASP A 87 -5.68 -3.81 16.70
N SER A 88 -5.94 -4.70 15.77
CA SER A 88 -5.93 -4.39 14.33
C SER A 88 -7.05 -3.42 13.92
N SER A 89 -8.21 -3.48 14.57
CA SER A 89 -9.33 -2.59 14.31
C SER A 89 -9.03 -1.17 14.72
N GLY A 90 -8.43 -1.00 15.90
CA GLY A 90 -7.94 0.28 16.39
C GLY A 90 -6.90 0.89 15.46
N LEU A 91 -5.93 0.09 14.98
CA LEU A 91 -4.95 0.56 13.98
C LEU A 91 -5.63 1.07 12.72
N ALA A 92 -6.59 0.33 12.17
CA ALA A 92 -7.34 0.77 10.99
C ALA A 92 -8.09 2.09 11.24
N ALA A 93 -8.63 2.31 12.46
CA ALA A 93 -9.33 3.55 12.83
C ALA A 93 -8.41 4.78 12.91
N THR A 94 -7.09 4.59 13.08
CA THR A 94 -6.14 5.71 13.05
C THR A 94 -5.84 6.23 11.64
N LEU A 95 -6.17 5.46 10.61
CA LEU A 95 -5.97 5.86 9.21
C LEU A 95 -6.94 6.95 8.78
N ILE A 96 -6.49 7.75 7.81
CA ILE A 96 -7.37 8.65 7.06
C ILE A 96 -8.48 7.86 6.38
N THR A 97 -9.72 8.34 6.46
CA THR A 97 -10.86 7.73 5.78
C THR A 97 -10.89 8.09 4.30
N ARG A 98 -11.71 7.35 3.50
CA ARG A 98 -11.88 7.67 2.08
C ARG A 98 -12.43 9.09 1.86
N ALA A 99 -13.36 9.54 2.70
CA ALA A 99 -13.89 10.89 2.63
C ALA A 99 -12.82 11.94 2.95
N GLU A 100 -12.07 11.77 4.03
CA GLU A 100 -10.96 12.66 4.39
C GLU A 100 -9.88 12.68 3.28
N TYR A 101 -9.57 11.53 2.70
CA TYR A 101 -8.67 11.44 1.56
C TYR A 101 -9.18 12.26 0.37
N ALA A 102 -10.45 12.08 -0.02
CA ALA A 102 -11.06 12.73 -1.17
C ALA A 102 -11.23 14.24 -1.02
N TYR A 103 -11.54 14.72 0.19
CA TYR A 103 -11.85 16.13 0.43
C TYR A 103 -10.70 16.93 1.02
N LEU A 104 -9.82 16.29 1.83
CA LEU A 104 -8.82 17.02 2.61
C LEU A 104 -7.39 16.82 2.11
N TYR A 105 -7.05 15.61 1.65
CA TYR A 105 -5.68 15.27 1.27
C TYR A 105 -5.45 15.32 -0.25
N TYR A 106 -6.17 14.50 -1.02
CA TYR A 106 -5.91 14.34 -2.45
C TYR A 106 -5.86 15.65 -3.24
N PRO A 107 -6.76 16.63 -3.04
CA PRO A 107 -6.78 17.86 -3.85
C PRO A 107 -5.51 18.70 -3.79
N THR A 108 -4.72 18.56 -2.73
CA THR A 108 -3.48 19.31 -2.51
C THR A 108 -2.24 18.42 -2.58
N SER A 109 -2.42 17.11 -2.79
CA SER A 109 -1.34 16.15 -2.85
C SER A 109 -0.59 16.21 -4.18
N VAL A 110 0.64 15.73 -4.18
CA VAL A 110 1.46 15.59 -5.40
C VAL A 110 0.77 14.72 -6.47
N TYR A 111 -0.13 13.82 -6.09
CA TYR A 111 -0.84 12.94 -7.01
C TYR A 111 -1.90 13.66 -7.85
N ALA A 112 -2.40 14.81 -7.39
CA ALA A 112 -3.39 15.61 -8.12
C ALA A 112 -2.76 16.53 -9.16
N THR A 113 -1.43 16.65 -9.21
CA THR A 113 -0.69 17.60 -10.04
C THR A 113 0.35 16.93 -10.92
N LYS A 114 0.80 17.64 -11.96
CA LYS A 114 1.93 17.18 -12.80
C LYS A 114 3.21 17.04 -11.97
N PRO A 115 4.04 16.04 -12.29
CA PRO A 115 3.95 15.10 -13.44
C PRO A 115 3.09 13.87 -13.18
N TYR A 116 2.52 13.67 -11.96
CA TYR A 116 1.84 12.42 -11.60
C TYR A 116 0.42 12.33 -12.18
N GLU A 117 -0.43 13.32 -11.95
CA GLU A 117 -1.84 13.34 -12.38
C GLU A 117 -2.51 11.95 -12.27
N LEU A 118 -2.29 11.29 -11.13
CA LEU A 118 -2.80 9.95 -10.88
C LEU A 118 -4.26 10.02 -10.43
N ALA A 119 -5.16 9.35 -11.14
CA ALA A 119 -6.57 9.34 -10.80
C ALA A 119 -6.82 9.01 -9.32
N PRO A 120 -7.75 9.71 -8.63
CA PRO A 120 -7.90 9.64 -7.17
C PRO A 120 -8.32 8.27 -6.65
N ASP A 121 -9.09 7.51 -7.41
CA ASP A 121 -9.48 6.13 -7.11
C ASP A 121 -8.28 5.19 -7.13
N ILE A 122 -7.39 5.33 -8.11
CA ILE A 122 -6.15 4.55 -8.22
C ILE A 122 -5.19 4.93 -7.08
N ALA A 123 -4.99 6.24 -6.85
CA ALA A 123 -4.13 6.70 -5.77
C ALA A 123 -4.63 6.23 -4.39
N TRP A 124 -5.95 6.26 -4.16
CA TRP A 124 -6.59 5.73 -2.96
C TRP A 124 -6.39 4.22 -2.83
N LEU A 125 -6.66 3.44 -3.89
CA LEU A 125 -6.48 1.99 -3.89
C LEU A 125 -5.06 1.60 -3.49
N LEU A 126 -4.05 2.24 -4.09
CA LEU A 126 -2.64 1.99 -3.77
C LEU A 126 -2.33 2.34 -2.31
N SER A 127 -2.85 3.47 -1.80
CA SER A 127 -2.67 3.88 -0.41
C SER A 127 -3.26 2.88 0.58
N VAL A 128 -4.50 2.44 0.34
CA VAL A 128 -5.21 1.46 1.18
C VAL A 128 -4.50 0.11 1.17
N GLU A 129 -4.12 -0.40 0.00
CA GLU A 129 -3.45 -1.70 -0.10
C GLU A 129 -2.07 -1.69 0.58
N ASN A 130 -1.29 -0.63 0.42
CA ASN A 130 -0.01 -0.49 1.11
C ASN A 130 -0.19 -0.39 2.63
N SER A 131 -1.20 0.36 3.09
CA SER A 131 -1.51 0.48 4.52
C SER A 131 -2.03 -0.83 5.10
N ARG A 132 -2.88 -1.56 4.38
CA ARG A 132 -3.37 -2.88 4.79
C ARG A 132 -2.21 -3.89 4.94
N LYS A 133 -1.33 -3.98 3.95
CA LYS A 133 -0.14 -4.86 4.01
C LYS A 133 0.77 -4.46 5.17
N GLY A 134 0.97 -3.16 5.37
CA GLY A 134 1.81 -2.62 6.44
C GLY A 134 1.25 -2.92 7.82
N SER A 135 -0.04 -2.66 8.07
CA SER A 135 -0.67 -2.94 9.37
C SER A 135 -0.69 -4.43 9.71
N VAL A 136 -0.93 -5.30 8.72
CA VAL A 136 -0.84 -6.76 8.92
C VAL A 136 0.56 -7.17 9.36
N ARG A 137 1.62 -6.67 8.70
CA ARG A 137 3.00 -6.96 9.11
C ARG A 137 3.31 -6.48 10.52
N LEU A 138 2.85 -5.28 10.89
CA LEU A 138 3.02 -4.75 12.25
C LEU A 138 2.38 -5.67 13.30
N ILE A 139 1.13 -6.06 13.09
CA ILE A 139 0.41 -6.97 14.00
C ILE A 139 1.11 -8.33 14.08
N GLN A 140 1.55 -8.89 12.97
CA GLN A 140 2.24 -10.19 12.95
C GLN A 140 3.59 -10.14 13.67
N ARG A 141 4.32 -9.03 13.57
CA ARG A 141 5.66 -8.89 14.14
C ARG A 141 5.66 -8.41 15.60
N LEU A 142 4.79 -7.48 15.92
CA LEU A 142 4.82 -6.73 17.17
C LEU A 142 3.55 -6.88 18.02
N GLY A 143 2.45 -7.36 17.45
CA GLY A 143 1.16 -7.45 18.13
C GLY A 143 1.20 -8.30 19.41
N GLY A 144 0.61 -7.79 20.48
CA GLY A 144 0.52 -8.46 21.76
C GLY A 144 1.82 -8.47 22.59
N ARG A 145 2.83 -7.67 22.21
CA ARG A 145 4.14 -7.62 22.87
C ARG A 145 4.40 -6.21 23.41
N SER A 146 5.02 -6.11 24.57
CA SER A 146 5.53 -4.83 25.10
C SER A 146 6.72 -4.35 24.26
N LEU A 147 6.68 -3.11 23.79
CA LEU A 147 7.69 -2.56 22.88
C LEU A 147 8.76 -1.72 23.60
N GLU A 148 8.55 -1.32 24.84
CA GLU A 148 9.50 -0.47 25.61
C GLU A 148 10.06 0.67 24.74
N VAL A 149 9.15 1.52 24.23
CA VAL A 149 9.51 2.61 23.33
C VAL A 149 10.33 3.67 24.05
N THR A 150 11.49 3.99 23.49
CA THR A 150 12.40 5.02 24.03
C THR A 150 12.25 6.37 23.32
N GLY A 151 11.60 6.41 22.15
CA GLY A 151 11.34 7.65 21.45
C GLY A 151 10.99 7.42 19.97
N TYR A 152 10.73 8.50 19.27
CA TYR A 152 10.55 8.48 17.81
C TYR A 152 11.05 9.79 17.20
N ARG A 153 11.32 9.76 15.90
CA ARG A 153 11.64 10.93 15.11
C ARG A 153 10.99 10.82 13.72
N CYS A 154 10.61 11.96 13.17
CA CYS A 154 10.19 12.07 11.76
C CYS A 154 11.15 13.00 11.02
N GLY A 155 11.20 12.90 9.71
CA GLY A 155 11.81 13.93 8.86
C GLY A 155 11.03 15.25 8.89
N ASP A 156 11.47 16.22 8.11
CA ASP A 156 10.80 17.51 7.98
C ASP A 156 9.41 17.35 7.36
N ALA A 157 8.46 18.16 7.84
CA ALA A 157 7.12 18.15 7.28
C ALA A 157 7.09 18.81 5.88
N LEU A 158 6.48 18.14 4.93
CA LEU A 158 6.12 18.71 3.64
C LEU A 158 4.78 19.41 3.76
N THR A 159 4.69 20.64 3.24
CA THR A 159 3.42 21.37 3.19
C THR A 159 2.71 21.08 1.87
N GLU A 160 1.51 20.54 1.95
CA GLU A 160 0.63 20.25 0.81
C GLU A 160 -0.71 20.98 1.04
N GLY A 161 -0.82 22.21 0.56
CA GLY A 161 -1.93 23.12 0.86
C GLY A 161 -1.97 23.48 2.35
N VAL A 162 -3.08 23.18 3.02
CA VAL A 162 -3.22 23.39 4.48
C VAL A 162 -2.76 22.17 5.32
N ASN A 163 -2.35 21.09 4.64
CA ASN A 163 -1.87 19.89 5.30
C ASN A 163 -0.35 19.95 5.52
N ARG A 164 0.13 19.35 6.60
CA ARG A 164 1.53 19.05 6.82
C ARG A 164 1.69 17.54 6.85
N ILE A 165 2.57 17.02 5.98
CA ILE A 165 2.80 15.58 5.83
C ILE A 165 4.16 15.24 6.41
N TRP A 166 4.14 14.49 7.50
CA TRP A 166 5.34 13.99 8.17
C TRP A 166 5.68 12.61 7.63
N ARG A 167 6.87 12.47 7.06
CA ARG A 167 7.39 11.21 6.51
C ARG A 167 8.63 10.76 7.27
N GLU A 168 9.15 9.61 6.91
CA GLU A 168 10.37 9.04 7.51
C GLU A 168 10.29 8.97 9.05
N CYS A 169 9.12 8.62 9.58
CA CYS A 169 8.91 8.48 11.02
C CYS A 169 9.44 7.13 11.50
N ALA A 170 10.52 7.16 12.25
CA ALA A 170 11.13 5.96 12.82
C ALA A 170 10.96 5.97 14.36
N VAL A 171 10.54 4.83 14.90
CA VAL A 171 10.35 4.60 16.34
C VAL A 171 11.50 3.75 16.86
N SER A 172 12.05 4.15 18.01
CA SER A 172 13.10 3.41 18.73
C SER A 172 12.47 2.62 19.87
N PHE A 173 12.69 1.33 19.91
CA PHE A 173 12.09 0.41 20.88
C PHE A 173 12.98 -0.81 21.10
N THR A 174 12.72 -1.58 22.18
CA THR A 174 13.34 -2.88 22.40
C THR A 174 12.62 -3.94 21.55
N ASP A 175 13.34 -4.62 20.66
CA ASP A 175 12.77 -5.68 19.83
C ASP A 175 12.39 -6.88 20.71
N PRO A 176 11.10 -7.26 20.77
CA PRO A 176 10.65 -8.34 21.64
C PRO A 176 11.22 -9.73 21.29
N GLY A 177 11.73 -9.89 20.07
CA GLY A 177 12.32 -11.16 19.63
C GLY A 177 13.79 -11.34 20.00
N SER A 178 14.54 -10.24 20.15
CA SER A 178 15.99 -10.25 20.39
C SER A 178 16.43 -9.51 21.65
N SER A 179 15.52 -8.80 22.31
CA SER A 179 15.79 -7.91 23.45
C SER A 179 16.85 -6.85 23.15
N THR A 180 16.99 -6.46 21.87
CA THR A 180 17.94 -5.41 21.44
C THR A 180 17.20 -4.14 21.08
N ALA A 181 17.84 -2.98 21.35
CA ALA A 181 17.31 -1.69 20.92
C ALA A 181 17.41 -1.57 19.39
N VAL A 182 16.29 -1.26 18.76
CA VAL A 182 16.17 -1.07 17.30
C VAL A 182 15.43 0.22 16.98
N THR A 183 15.68 0.76 15.79
CA THR A 183 14.92 1.89 15.25
C THR A 183 14.33 1.48 13.92
N ARG A 184 13.00 1.54 13.77
CA ARG A 184 12.27 1.06 12.60
C ARG A 184 11.15 2.02 12.21
N LYS A 185 10.85 2.10 10.92
CA LYS A 185 9.62 2.74 10.44
C LYS A 185 8.44 1.83 10.72
N LEU A 186 7.57 2.22 11.65
CA LEU A 186 6.33 1.50 11.92
C LEU A 186 5.19 1.94 10.98
N PHE A 187 5.26 3.17 10.48
CA PHE A 187 4.28 3.75 9.55
C PHE A 187 4.98 4.70 8.57
N GLY A 188 4.38 4.88 7.38
CA GLY A 188 4.99 5.62 6.28
C GLY A 188 4.81 7.13 6.38
N ALA A 189 3.63 7.58 6.79
CA ALA A 189 3.34 9.01 6.87
C ALA A 189 2.24 9.35 7.88
N ILE A 190 2.36 10.54 8.46
CA ILE A 190 1.34 11.19 9.29
C ILE A 190 0.86 12.43 8.54
N ILE A 191 -0.45 12.66 8.54
CA ILE A 191 -1.08 13.91 8.11
C ILE A 191 -1.45 14.73 9.33
N GLU A 192 -1.10 16.01 9.28
CA GLU A 192 -1.57 17.05 10.19
C GLU A 192 -2.45 18.04 9.42
N ARG A 193 -3.59 18.36 9.99
CA ARG A 193 -4.47 19.43 9.51
C ARG A 193 -5.09 20.14 10.70
N ASN A 194 -4.90 21.46 10.79
CA ASN A 194 -5.42 22.29 11.88
C ASN A 194 -5.10 21.74 13.29
N GLY A 195 -3.87 21.25 13.51
CA GLY A 195 -3.43 20.68 14.78
C GLY A 195 -4.05 19.31 15.12
N ARG A 196 -4.65 18.64 14.14
CA ARG A 196 -5.22 17.28 14.27
C ARG A 196 -4.39 16.31 13.43
N PHE A 197 -4.15 15.10 13.97
CA PHE A 197 -3.19 14.14 13.41
C PHE A 197 -3.82 12.79 13.17
N LYS A 198 -3.57 12.22 11.99
CA LYS A 198 -3.94 10.82 11.63
C LYS A 198 -2.80 10.15 10.88
N ILE A 199 -2.83 8.82 10.85
CA ILE A 199 -1.94 8.06 9.96
C ILE A 199 -2.43 8.22 8.53
N LEU A 200 -1.55 8.64 7.64
CA LEU A 200 -1.80 8.69 6.20
C LEU A 200 -1.46 7.36 5.54
N SER A 201 -0.43 6.67 6.03
CA SER A 201 0.02 5.39 5.49
C SER A 201 0.72 4.53 6.53
N PHE A 202 0.42 3.22 6.53
CA PHE A 202 1.15 2.21 7.30
C PHE A 202 2.29 1.53 6.50
N ALA A 203 2.77 2.11 5.41
CA ALA A 203 3.98 1.61 4.75
C ALA A 203 5.14 1.56 5.76
N ASN A 204 5.79 0.40 5.92
CA ASN A 204 6.83 0.16 6.92
C ASN A 204 7.95 -0.72 6.38
N ASP A 205 9.01 -0.92 7.17
CA ASP A 205 10.23 -1.64 6.82
C ASP A 205 10.25 -3.11 7.27
N PHE A 206 9.07 -3.71 7.55
CA PHE A 206 8.98 -5.13 7.97
C PHE A 206 8.75 -6.07 6.83
#